data_8e366f9b3cd01cf83bec9ff0f08893bd
#
_entry.id   8e366f9b3cd01cf83bec9ff0f08893bd
#
_cell.length_a   1.000
_cell.length_b   1.000
_cell.length_c   1.000
_cell.angle_alpha   90.00
_cell.angle_beta   90.00
_cell.angle_gamma   90.00
#
_symmetry.space_group_name_H-M   'P 1'
#
loop_
_entity.id
_entity.type
_entity.pdbx_description
1 polymer ?
#
loop_
_entity_poly.entity_id
_entity_poly.type
_entity_poly.pdbx_seq_one_letter_code
_entity_poly.pdbx_strand_id
1 'polypeptide(L)'
;RNSAENMLVEILLSDQQCWKHLLEWEGEITPRINVIIQVSREILSKNLHLTPTNLMREISTTDTNEELNRWISELAMKDISHLAQEKRELIFQDCLKKIHKICICEKLDDIKKQMTTKKNNGLQYHQELETLQTLLFELKKE
;
A
#
# COMPACT_ATOMS: atom_id res chain seq x y z
N ARG A 1 -0.85 -11.16 -5.73
CA ARG A 1 -0.25 -10.22 -4.80
C ARG A 1 -0.18 -8.81 -5.36
N ASN A 2 0.44 -8.68 -6.51
CA ASN A 2 0.60 -7.37 -7.15
C ASN A 2 -0.68 -6.85 -7.80
N SER A 3 -1.68 -7.70 -7.95
CA SER A 3 -2.94 -7.36 -8.59
C SER A 3 -3.69 -6.24 -7.86
N ALA A 4 -3.78 -6.33 -6.53
CA ALA A 4 -4.45 -5.30 -5.74
C ALA A 4 -3.69 -3.97 -5.79
N GLU A 5 -2.36 -4.01 -5.73
CA GLU A 5 -1.52 -2.82 -5.86
C GLU A 5 -1.69 -2.17 -7.22
N ASN A 6 -1.64 -2.97 -8.28
CA ASN A 6 -1.79 -2.47 -9.65
C ASN A 6 -3.13 -1.79 -9.85
N MET A 7 -4.21 -2.44 -9.43
CA MET A 7 -5.56 -1.89 -9.56
C MET A 7 -5.70 -0.60 -8.75
N LEU A 8 -5.16 -0.58 -7.54
CA LEU A 8 -5.20 0.60 -6.67
C LEU A 8 -4.53 1.80 -7.36
N VAL A 9 -3.35 1.61 -7.91
CA VAL A 9 -2.60 2.69 -8.56
C VAL A 9 -3.25 3.10 -9.89
N GLU A 10 -3.77 2.14 -10.66
CA GLU A 10 -4.51 2.46 -11.89
C GLU A 10 -5.67 3.41 -11.61
N ILE A 11 -6.45 3.13 -10.57
CA ILE A 11 -7.58 3.97 -10.18
C ILE A 11 -7.08 5.32 -9.67
N LEU A 12 -6.03 5.31 -8.83
CA LEU A 12 -5.46 6.51 -8.26
C LEU A 12 -5.02 7.49 -9.34
N LEU A 13 -4.36 7.00 -10.39
CA LEU A 13 -3.86 7.83 -11.48
C LEU A 13 -4.98 8.41 -12.35
N SER A 14 -6.15 7.80 -12.33
CA SER A 14 -7.29 8.22 -13.16
C SER A 14 -8.37 8.96 -12.39
N ASP A 15 -8.41 8.84 -11.07
CA ASP A 15 -9.45 9.45 -10.23
C ASP A 15 -8.80 10.14 -9.04
N GLN A 16 -8.73 11.46 -9.10
CA GLN A 16 -8.09 12.27 -8.06
C GLN A 16 -8.79 12.17 -6.70
N GLN A 17 -10.07 11.85 -6.68
CA GLN A 17 -10.80 11.73 -5.42
C GLN A 17 -10.27 10.57 -4.56
N CYS A 18 -9.71 9.56 -5.19
CA CYS A 18 -9.16 8.41 -4.49
C CYS A 18 -7.87 8.74 -3.72
N TRP A 19 -7.15 9.83 -4.09
CA TRP A 19 -5.99 10.28 -3.32
C TRP A 19 -6.34 10.57 -1.87
N LYS A 20 -7.51 11.15 -1.64
CA LYS A 20 -7.98 11.44 -0.28
C LYS A 20 -8.11 10.15 0.54
N HIS A 21 -8.71 9.13 -0.04
CA HIS A 21 -8.85 7.83 0.64
C HIS A 21 -7.50 7.22 0.97
N LEU A 22 -6.53 7.33 0.06
CA LEU A 22 -5.19 6.81 0.29
C LEU A 22 -4.48 7.56 1.40
N LEU A 23 -4.52 8.90 1.38
CA LEU A 23 -3.83 9.72 2.37
C LEU A 23 -4.44 9.60 3.76
N GLU A 24 -5.72 9.28 3.86
CA GLU A 24 -6.41 9.07 5.14
C GLU A 24 -6.35 7.61 5.62
N TRP A 25 -5.79 6.71 4.81
CA TRP A 25 -5.73 5.29 5.17
C TRP A 25 -4.81 5.06 6.36
N GLU A 26 -5.32 4.36 7.37
CA GLU A 26 -4.59 4.05 8.60
C GLU A 26 -4.15 2.59 8.69
N GLY A 27 -4.56 1.76 7.74
CA GLY A 27 -4.17 0.35 7.70
C GLY A 27 -2.77 0.14 7.16
N GLU A 28 -2.35 -1.11 7.10
CA GLU A 28 -1.05 -1.51 6.57
C GLU A 28 -0.99 -1.33 5.06
N ILE A 29 0.17 -0.99 4.55
CA ILE A 29 0.42 -0.83 3.12
C ILE A 29 1.79 -1.42 2.76
N THR A 30 1.98 -1.68 1.47
CA THR A 30 3.26 -2.17 0.96
C THR A 30 4.27 -1.02 0.86
N PRO A 31 5.58 -1.34 0.81
CA PRO A 31 6.60 -0.30 0.67
C PRO A 31 6.41 0.59 -0.56
N ARG A 32 6.02 0.03 -1.70
CA ARG A 32 5.81 0.83 -2.92
C ARG A 32 4.69 1.84 -2.75
N ILE A 33 3.58 1.43 -2.16
CA ILE A 33 2.46 2.32 -1.90
C ILE A 33 2.85 3.38 -0.87
N ASN A 34 3.65 3.01 0.13
CA ASN A 34 4.14 3.98 1.12
C ASN A 34 4.97 5.09 0.46
N VAL A 35 5.83 4.75 -0.51
CA VAL A 35 6.59 5.76 -1.25
C VAL A 35 5.65 6.72 -1.98
N ILE A 36 4.60 6.19 -2.61
CA ILE A 36 3.61 7.02 -3.30
C ILE A 36 2.94 7.98 -2.31
N ILE A 37 2.60 7.52 -1.12
CA ILE A 37 1.99 8.37 -0.09
C ILE A 37 2.95 9.48 0.33
N GLN A 38 4.21 9.16 0.61
CA GLN A 38 5.20 10.14 1.03
C GLN A 38 5.44 11.20 -0.05
N VAL A 39 5.59 10.76 -1.29
CA VAL A 39 5.77 11.66 -2.43
C VAL A 39 4.54 12.54 -2.62
N SER A 40 3.35 11.99 -2.46
CA SER A 40 2.10 12.75 -2.59
C SER A 40 2.02 13.87 -1.55
N ARG A 41 2.43 13.60 -0.33
CA ARG A 41 2.46 14.62 0.74
C ARG A 41 3.46 15.72 0.41
N GLU A 42 4.61 15.36 -0.18
CA GLU A 42 5.60 16.32 -0.65
C GLU A 42 5.02 17.25 -1.72
N ILE A 43 4.31 16.67 -2.70
CA ILE A 43 3.66 17.44 -3.76
C ILE A 43 2.67 18.45 -3.18
N LEU A 44 1.84 18.00 -2.24
CA LEU A 44 0.86 18.87 -1.59
C LEU A 44 1.53 19.97 -0.76
N SER A 45 2.66 19.67 -0.11
CA SER A 45 3.39 20.67 0.67
C SER A 45 3.96 21.79 -0.19
N LYS A 46 4.18 21.52 -1.47
CA LYS A 46 4.64 22.51 -2.45
C LYS A 46 3.49 23.23 -3.14
N ASN A 47 2.26 23.01 -2.71
CA ASN A 47 1.05 23.58 -3.32
C ASN A 47 0.85 23.17 -4.77
N LEU A 48 1.32 21.98 -5.14
CA LEU A 48 1.13 21.41 -6.46
C LEU A 48 -0.05 20.44 -6.46
N HIS A 49 -0.61 20.22 -7.65
CA HIS A 49 -1.71 19.26 -7.81
C HIS A 49 -1.20 17.82 -7.86
N LEU A 50 -2.00 16.90 -7.33
CA LEU A 50 -1.71 15.48 -7.40
C LEU A 50 -2.10 14.95 -8.78
N THR A 51 -1.14 14.92 -9.67
CA THR A 51 -1.30 14.40 -11.03
C THR A 51 -0.25 13.31 -11.29
N PRO A 52 -0.49 12.41 -12.26
CA PRO A 52 0.53 11.43 -12.62
C PRO A 52 1.86 12.06 -12.99
N THR A 53 1.83 13.18 -13.71
CA THR A 53 3.04 13.90 -14.13
C THR A 53 3.84 14.40 -12.92
N ASN A 54 3.15 15.07 -11.99
CA ASN A 54 3.81 15.57 -10.78
C ASN A 54 4.32 14.46 -9.90
N LEU A 55 3.58 13.36 -9.80
CA LEU A 55 3.99 12.20 -9.03
C LEU A 55 5.29 11.60 -9.59
N MET A 56 5.36 11.37 -10.89
CA MET A 56 6.55 10.80 -11.53
C MET A 56 7.74 11.74 -11.44
N ARG A 57 7.50 13.04 -11.59
CA ARG A 57 8.55 14.06 -11.46
C ARG A 57 9.14 14.07 -10.06
N GLU A 58 8.29 14.05 -9.05
CA GLU A 58 8.74 14.09 -7.65
C GLU A 58 9.48 12.81 -7.26
N ILE A 59 9.02 11.65 -7.71
CA ILE A 59 9.72 10.38 -7.49
C ILE A 59 11.13 10.45 -8.10
N SER A 60 11.27 11.03 -9.27
CA SER A 60 12.57 11.15 -9.95
C SER A 60 13.54 12.06 -9.20
N THR A 61 13.03 13.06 -8.47
CA THR A 61 13.91 13.99 -7.73
C THR A 61 14.29 13.46 -6.36
N THR A 62 13.41 12.70 -5.71
CA THR A 62 13.61 12.25 -4.33
C THR A 62 14.29 10.90 -4.25
N ASP A 63 14.16 10.08 -5.27
CA ASP A 63 14.74 8.75 -5.32
C ASP A 63 15.12 8.40 -6.74
N THR A 64 16.22 7.68 -6.87
CA THR A 64 16.69 7.15 -8.15
C THR A 64 15.97 5.86 -8.54
N ASN A 65 14.77 5.61 -8.01
CA ASN A 65 14.06 4.37 -8.23
C ASN A 65 13.35 4.38 -9.59
N GLU A 66 14.08 4.02 -10.64
CA GLU A 66 13.56 3.94 -11.99
C GLU A 66 12.47 2.87 -12.14
N GLU A 67 12.53 1.81 -11.33
CA GLU A 67 11.52 0.75 -11.36
C GLU A 67 10.15 1.27 -10.93
N LEU A 68 10.11 2.10 -9.90
CA LEU A 68 8.85 2.67 -9.42
C LEU A 68 8.22 3.56 -10.50
N ASN A 69 9.02 4.43 -11.12
CA ASN A 69 8.54 5.29 -12.19
C ASN A 69 8.07 4.50 -13.41
N ARG A 70 8.79 3.44 -13.77
CA ARG A 70 8.39 2.58 -14.88
C ARG A 70 7.06 1.91 -14.59
N TRP A 71 6.90 1.38 -13.38
CA TRP A 71 5.66 0.74 -12.94
C TRP A 71 4.48 1.71 -13.02
N ILE A 72 4.64 2.93 -12.48
CA ILE A 72 3.60 3.97 -12.53
C ILE A 72 3.29 4.35 -13.97
N SER A 73 4.31 4.53 -14.81
CA SER A 73 4.12 4.87 -16.23
C SER A 73 3.31 3.81 -16.96
N GLU A 74 3.62 2.54 -16.73
CA GLU A 74 2.87 1.43 -17.35
C GLU A 74 1.41 1.43 -16.92
N LEU A 75 1.16 1.67 -15.63
CA LEU A 75 -0.20 1.70 -15.11
C LEU A 75 -0.97 2.93 -15.59
N ALA A 76 -0.29 4.06 -15.76
CA ALA A 76 -0.92 5.29 -16.25
C ALA A 76 -1.43 5.17 -17.68
N MET A 77 -0.88 4.24 -18.46
CA MET A 77 -1.31 4.00 -19.84
C MET A 77 -2.55 3.14 -19.94
N LYS A 78 -2.98 2.51 -18.87
CA LYS A 78 -4.15 1.66 -18.88
C LYS A 78 -5.44 2.47 -18.83
N ASP A 79 -6.41 2.03 -19.61
CA ASP A 79 -7.72 2.68 -19.67
C ASP A 79 -8.69 2.01 -18.71
N ILE A 80 -9.18 2.79 -17.74
CA ILE A 80 -10.19 2.34 -16.78
C ILE A 80 -11.54 3.03 -17.00
N SER A 81 -11.75 3.63 -18.17
CA SER A 81 -12.99 4.33 -18.48
C SER A 81 -14.23 3.43 -18.41
N HIS A 82 -14.04 2.12 -18.53
CA HIS A 82 -15.12 1.14 -18.38
C HIS A 82 -15.64 1.02 -16.95
N LEU A 83 -14.91 1.56 -15.96
CA LEU A 83 -15.34 1.55 -14.56
C LEU A 83 -16.09 2.84 -14.24
N ALA A 84 -17.34 2.73 -13.78
CA ALA A 84 -18.09 3.88 -13.30
C ALA A 84 -17.44 4.46 -12.05
N GLN A 85 -17.58 5.77 -11.84
CA GLN A 85 -16.91 6.45 -10.74
C GLN A 85 -17.27 5.86 -9.37
N GLU A 86 -18.52 5.51 -9.15
CA GLU A 86 -18.95 4.90 -7.88
C GLU A 86 -18.25 3.56 -7.65
N LYS A 87 -18.08 2.79 -8.72
CA LYS A 87 -17.38 1.52 -8.65
C LYS A 87 -15.88 1.69 -8.39
N ARG A 88 -15.28 2.77 -8.94
CA ARG A 88 -13.87 3.06 -8.72
C ARG A 88 -13.54 3.24 -7.25
N GLU A 89 -14.35 4.02 -6.53
CA GLU A 89 -14.14 4.23 -5.10
C GLU A 89 -14.26 2.93 -4.31
N LEU A 90 -15.29 2.14 -4.60
CA LEU A 90 -15.51 0.86 -3.92
C LEU A 90 -14.38 -0.11 -4.19
N ILE A 91 -13.93 -0.21 -5.44
CA ILE A 91 -12.82 -1.08 -5.81
C ILE A 91 -11.52 -0.59 -5.16
N PHE A 92 -11.32 0.72 -5.13
CA PHE A 92 -10.14 1.31 -4.50
C PHE A 92 -10.06 0.95 -3.01
N GLN A 93 -11.15 1.13 -2.28
CA GLN A 93 -11.20 0.79 -0.86
C GLN A 93 -11.05 -0.71 -0.65
N ASP A 94 -11.62 -1.52 -1.52
CA ASP A 94 -11.46 -2.97 -1.47
C ASP A 94 -10.00 -3.38 -1.68
N CYS A 95 -9.30 -2.72 -2.59
CA CYS A 95 -7.86 -2.93 -2.79
C CYS A 95 -7.04 -2.57 -1.56
N LEU A 96 -7.37 -1.46 -0.90
CA LEU A 96 -6.71 -1.07 0.36
C LEU A 96 -6.87 -2.16 1.42
N LYS A 97 -8.08 -2.69 1.57
CA LYS A 97 -8.36 -3.76 2.53
C LYS A 97 -7.60 -5.04 2.20
N LYS A 98 -7.53 -5.39 0.92
CA LYS A 98 -6.78 -6.57 0.47
C LYS A 98 -5.29 -6.42 0.74
N ILE A 99 -4.75 -5.25 0.46
CA ILE A 99 -3.34 -4.94 0.74
C ILE A 99 -3.05 -5.04 2.23
N HIS A 100 -3.93 -4.47 3.05
CA HIS A 100 -3.82 -4.54 4.50
C HIS A 100 -3.77 -6.00 4.98
N LYS A 101 -4.68 -6.84 4.49
CA LYS A 101 -4.71 -8.27 4.87
C LYS A 101 -3.44 -9.00 4.45
N ILE A 102 -2.96 -8.73 3.25
CA ILE A 102 -1.71 -9.34 2.77
C ILE A 102 -0.54 -8.95 3.68
N CYS A 103 -0.44 -7.67 4.03
CA CYS A 103 0.61 -7.19 4.92
C CYS A 103 0.53 -7.83 6.31
N ILE A 104 -0.68 -7.94 6.88
CA ILE A 104 -0.87 -8.57 8.17
C ILE A 104 -0.49 -10.05 8.10
N CYS A 105 -0.89 -10.76 7.05
CA CYS A 105 -0.53 -12.16 6.87
C CYS A 105 0.97 -12.36 6.75
N GLU A 106 1.67 -11.48 6.05
CA GLU A 106 3.13 -11.54 5.96
C GLU A 106 3.78 -11.34 7.33
N LYS A 107 3.29 -10.40 8.12
CA LYS A 107 3.78 -10.17 9.48
C LYS A 107 3.52 -11.39 10.38
N LEU A 108 2.36 -12.01 10.24
CA LEU A 108 2.03 -13.23 10.98
C LEU A 108 3.01 -14.36 10.65
N ASP A 109 3.32 -14.54 9.37
CA ASP A 109 4.27 -15.57 8.94
C ASP A 109 5.66 -15.31 9.52
N ASP A 110 6.11 -14.06 9.50
CA ASP A 110 7.41 -13.67 10.05
C ASP A 110 7.47 -13.93 11.57
N ILE A 111 6.43 -13.55 12.30
CA ILE A 111 6.35 -13.78 13.75
C ILE A 111 6.37 -15.27 14.07
N LYS A 112 5.62 -16.08 13.30
CA LYS A 112 5.61 -17.53 13.49
C LYS A 112 7.00 -18.14 13.26
N LYS A 113 7.72 -17.64 12.24
CA LYS A 113 9.11 -18.08 11.98
C LYS A 113 10.02 -17.72 13.14
N GLN A 114 9.91 -16.50 13.67
CA GLN A 114 10.70 -16.06 14.81
C GLN A 114 10.43 -16.91 16.06
N MET A 115 9.16 -17.21 16.32
CA MET A 115 8.76 -18.05 17.44
C MET A 115 9.36 -19.46 17.30
N THR A 116 9.30 -20.05 16.11
CA THR A 116 9.85 -21.37 15.84
C THR A 116 11.37 -21.36 16.06
N THR A 117 12.07 -20.35 15.55
CA THR A 117 13.51 -20.22 15.72
C THR A 117 13.88 -20.10 17.19
N LYS A 118 13.19 -19.26 17.95
CA LYS A 118 13.44 -19.08 19.39
C LYS A 118 13.18 -20.38 20.17
N LYS A 119 12.08 -21.05 19.85
CA LYS A 119 11.74 -22.33 20.49
C LYS A 119 12.83 -23.36 20.25
N ASN A 120 13.31 -23.50 19.00
CA ASN A 120 14.36 -24.45 18.64
C ASN A 120 15.69 -24.16 19.34
N ASN A 121 15.94 -22.89 19.67
CA ASN A 121 17.16 -22.46 20.36
C ASN A 121 16.99 -22.38 21.88
N GLY A 122 15.86 -22.85 22.42
CA GLY A 122 15.56 -22.80 23.83
C GLY A 122 15.31 -21.42 24.39
N LEU A 123 15.01 -20.45 23.53
CA LEU A 123 14.73 -19.07 23.92
C LEU A 123 13.24 -18.85 24.14
N GLN A 124 12.89 -17.86 24.96
CA GLN A 124 11.51 -17.47 25.18
C GLN A 124 11.01 -16.60 24.02
N TYR A 125 9.73 -16.73 23.70
CA TYR A 125 9.10 -15.99 22.61
C TYR A 125 7.83 -15.26 23.06
N HIS A 126 7.82 -14.80 24.29
CA HIS A 126 6.65 -14.17 24.90
C HIS A 126 6.19 -12.92 24.13
N GLN A 127 7.13 -12.06 23.72
CA GLN A 127 6.82 -10.85 22.97
C GLN A 127 6.24 -11.18 21.60
N GLU A 128 6.79 -12.17 20.91
CA GLU A 128 6.28 -12.62 19.62
C GLU A 128 4.85 -13.16 19.75
N LEU A 129 4.56 -13.86 20.83
CA LEU A 129 3.20 -14.37 21.07
C LEU A 129 2.21 -13.22 21.24
N GLU A 130 2.55 -12.19 22.00
CA GLU A 130 1.71 -11.00 22.16
C GLU A 130 1.48 -10.29 20.84
N THR A 131 2.53 -10.12 20.03
CA THR A 131 2.44 -9.51 18.71
C THR A 131 1.53 -10.34 17.80
N LEU A 132 1.68 -11.67 17.84
CA LEU A 132 0.83 -12.58 17.07
C LEU A 132 -0.65 -12.38 17.39
N GLN A 133 -0.99 -12.30 18.68
CA GLN A 133 -2.36 -12.10 19.12
C GLN A 133 -2.92 -10.77 18.64
N THR A 134 -2.12 -9.71 18.70
CA THR A 134 -2.51 -8.38 18.21
C THR A 134 -2.79 -8.41 16.70
N LEU A 135 -1.92 -9.05 15.92
CA LEU A 135 -2.10 -9.16 14.48
C LEU A 135 -3.33 -9.99 14.12
N LEU A 136 -3.59 -11.07 14.84
CA LEU A 136 -4.79 -11.89 14.62
C LEU A 136 -6.06 -11.08 14.91
N PHE A 137 -6.03 -10.26 15.93
CA PHE A 137 -7.15 -9.37 16.26
C PHE A 137 -7.39 -8.35 15.15
N GLU A 138 -6.32 -7.74 14.61
CA GLU A 138 -6.41 -6.82 13.47
C GLU A 138 -7.05 -7.49 12.25
N LEU A 139 -6.65 -8.72 11.98
CA LEU A 139 -7.17 -9.48 10.84
C LEU A 139 -8.67 -9.76 10.97
N LYS A 140 -9.14 -9.98 12.20
CA LYS A 140 -10.56 -10.26 12.47
C LYS A 140 -11.45 -9.03 12.45
N LYS A 141 -10.87 -7.84 12.51
CA LYS A 141 -11.61 -6.57 12.56
C LYS A 141 -12.41 -6.28 11.30
N GLU A 142 -12.14 -6.96 10.21
CA GLU A 142 -12.83 -6.71 8.95
C GLU A 142 -14.01 -7.63 8.70
#